data_10f39099878bb8b6a43b0080d6007f78
#
_entry.id   10f39099878bb8b6a43b0080d6007f78
#
_cell.length_a   1.000
_cell.length_b   1.000
_cell.length_c   1.000
_cell.angle_alpha   90.00
_cell.angle_beta   90.00
_cell.angle_gamma   90.00
#
_symmetry.space_group_name_H-M   'P 1'
#
loop_
_entity.id
_entity.type
_entity.pdbx_description
1 polymer ?
#
loop_
_entity_poly.entity_id
_entity_poly.type
_entity_poly.pdbx_seq_one_letter_code
_entity_poly.pdbx_strand_id
1 'polypeptide(L)'
;PVFLDDMPVLQRHPWDSGLTGSTVDAETLLETVRTDRSVEEVDRVLPGEDEARIVLRSFIEERLDRYESERNDPVRDCQSNLSPYLHFGQISAQRVALEVRDCPASIRAKDAFLEEHIVRRELADNYCHYTPDYDSFDAFPEWAKKTLDDHRTDRRPYLYSLRELEMGHTHDELWNAAQAQMARAG
;
A
#
# COMPACT_ATOMS: atom_id res chain seq x y z
N PRO A 1 -9.67 6.75 -18.08
CA PRO A 1 -8.28 6.93 -18.50
C PRO A 1 -8.10 6.34 -19.91
N VAL A 2 -7.38 7.07 -20.76
CA VAL A 2 -7.20 6.74 -22.19
C VAL A 2 -6.38 5.46 -22.39
N PHE A 3 -5.63 5.03 -21.39
CA PHE A 3 -4.68 3.91 -21.47
C PHE A 3 -5.11 2.64 -20.72
N LEU A 4 -6.35 2.58 -20.25
CA LEU A 4 -6.84 1.41 -19.54
C LEU A 4 -7.58 0.49 -20.51
N ASP A 5 -6.84 -0.40 -21.13
CA ASP A 5 -7.37 -1.43 -22.02
C ASP A 5 -7.91 -2.63 -21.23
N ASP A 6 -8.82 -3.36 -21.86
CA ASP A 6 -9.34 -4.60 -21.28
C ASP A 6 -8.22 -5.65 -21.13
N MET A 7 -8.29 -6.45 -20.09
CA MET A 7 -7.31 -7.51 -19.87
C MET A 7 -7.37 -8.53 -21.00
N PRO A 8 -6.24 -8.86 -21.64
CA PRO A 8 -6.23 -9.87 -22.69
C PRO A 8 -6.61 -11.24 -22.12
N VAL A 9 -7.22 -12.05 -22.96
CA VAL A 9 -7.48 -13.46 -22.61
C VAL A 9 -6.15 -14.15 -22.38
N LEU A 10 -6.02 -14.81 -21.22
CA LEU A 10 -4.81 -15.54 -20.87
C LEU A 10 -4.56 -16.66 -21.90
N GLN A 11 -3.49 -16.56 -22.65
CA GLN A 11 -3.10 -17.59 -23.59
C GLN A 11 -2.17 -18.59 -22.90
N ARG A 12 -2.38 -19.88 -23.19
CA ARG A 12 -1.45 -20.91 -22.71
C ARG A 12 -0.07 -20.63 -23.29
N HIS A 13 0.94 -20.61 -22.44
CA HIS A 13 2.32 -20.41 -22.87
C HIS A 13 2.71 -21.54 -23.87
N PRO A 14 3.24 -21.21 -25.05
CA PRO A 14 3.57 -22.21 -26.08
C PRO A 14 4.74 -23.10 -25.67
N TRP A 15 5.44 -22.77 -24.63
CA TRP A 15 6.59 -23.53 -24.11
C TRP A 15 6.10 -24.56 -23.11
N ASP A 16 6.07 -25.80 -23.52
CA ASP A 16 6.07 -26.91 -22.57
C ASP A 16 7.52 -27.13 -22.15
N SER A 17 7.87 -26.66 -20.96
CA SER A 17 9.25 -26.73 -20.47
C SER A 17 9.72 -28.16 -20.19
N GLY A 18 8.82 -29.15 -20.20
CA GLY A 18 9.13 -30.52 -19.76
C GLY A 18 9.62 -30.60 -18.32
N LEU A 19 9.64 -29.48 -17.60
CA LEU A 19 9.99 -29.43 -16.18
C LEU A 19 8.80 -29.98 -15.40
N THR A 20 8.87 -31.20 -14.98
CA THR A 20 8.06 -31.73 -13.91
C THR A 20 8.49 -30.99 -12.66
N GLY A 21 7.59 -30.15 -12.13
CA GLY A 21 7.85 -29.40 -10.91
C GLY A 21 8.26 -30.37 -9.80
N SER A 22 9.43 -30.18 -9.23
CA SER A 22 9.74 -30.80 -7.94
C SER A 22 8.72 -30.25 -6.95
N THR A 23 8.10 -31.13 -6.18
CA THR A 23 7.31 -30.71 -5.02
C THR A 23 8.26 -30.02 -4.06
N VAL A 24 8.19 -28.70 -4.05
CA VAL A 24 8.98 -27.90 -3.13
C VAL A 24 8.23 -27.88 -1.81
N ASP A 25 8.84 -28.40 -0.77
CA ASP A 25 8.33 -28.23 0.58
C ASP A 25 8.57 -26.78 1.02
N ALA A 26 7.50 -26.01 1.09
CA ALA A 26 7.54 -24.61 1.46
C ALA A 26 8.10 -24.37 2.87
N GLU A 27 7.82 -25.28 3.82
CA GLU A 27 8.31 -25.17 5.20
C GLU A 27 9.82 -25.33 5.24
N THR A 28 10.38 -26.33 4.56
CA THR A 28 11.83 -26.52 4.44
C THR A 28 12.49 -25.33 3.76
N LEU A 29 11.88 -24.73 2.74
CA LEU A 29 12.41 -23.52 2.10
C LEU A 29 12.41 -22.31 3.02
N LEU A 30 11.34 -22.09 3.77
CA LEU A 30 11.23 -20.99 4.72
C LEU A 30 12.30 -21.07 5.83
N GLU A 31 12.71 -22.27 6.23
CA GLU A 31 13.81 -22.45 7.19
C GLU A 31 15.17 -21.97 6.63
N THR A 32 15.35 -22.01 5.32
CA THR A 32 16.60 -21.58 4.67
C THR A 32 16.66 -20.08 4.45
N VAL A 33 15.54 -19.37 4.52
CA VAL A 33 15.48 -17.91 4.31
C VAL A 33 15.91 -17.18 5.58
N ARG A 34 16.92 -16.30 5.44
CA ARG A 34 17.35 -15.42 6.53
C ARG A 34 16.35 -14.27 6.68
N THR A 35 15.43 -14.40 7.58
CA THR A 35 14.43 -13.37 7.94
C THR A 35 14.57 -12.99 9.40
N ASP A 36 14.22 -11.76 9.72
CA ASP A 36 13.95 -11.36 11.09
C ASP A 36 12.60 -11.97 11.52
N ARG A 37 12.66 -12.86 12.49
CA ARG A 37 11.48 -13.57 13.02
C ARG A 37 10.93 -12.92 14.29
N SER A 38 11.33 -11.70 14.61
CA SER A 38 10.80 -10.94 15.75
C SER A 38 9.39 -10.40 15.49
N VAL A 39 8.99 -10.33 14.21
CA VAL A 39 7.63 -9.98 13.79
C VAL A 39 6.89 -11.27 13.45
N GLU A 40 5.76 -11.47 14.08
CA GLU A 40 4.91 -12.65 13.86
C GLU A 40 4.15 -12.56 12.53
N GLU A 41 3.62 -13.68 12.06
CA GLU A 41 2.80 -13.75 10.88
C GLU A 41 1.52 -12.91 11.06
N VAL A 42 1.13 -12.18 10.00
CA VAL A 42 -0.08 -11.35 10.02
C VAL A 42 -1.31 -12.22 9.78
N ASP A 43 -2.14 -12.37 10.79
CA ASP A 43 -3.33 -13.23 10.78
C ASP A 43 -4.58 -12.61 10.12
N ARG A 44 -4.59 -11.27 9.99
CA ARG A 44 -5.74 -10.50 9.46
C ARG A 44 -5.79 -10.42 7.93
N VAL A 45 -4.75 -10.85 7.23
CA VAL A 45 -4.65 -10.79 5.77
C VAL A 45 -4.40 -12.20 5.24
N LEU A 46 -5.41 -12.80 4.63
CA LEU A 46 -5.25 -14.08 3.96
C LEU A 46 -4.61 -13.85 2.59
N PRO A 47 -3.51 -14.55 2.25
CA PRO A 47 -2.82 -14.33 0.98
C PRO A 47 -3.55 -15.03 -0.18
N GLY A 48 -3.30 -14.54 -1.39
CA GLY A 48 -3.74 -15.17 -2.62
C GLY A 48 -4.61 -14.30 -3.51
N GLU A 49 -4.68 -14.66 -4.79
CA GLU A 49 -5.47 -13.93 -5.78
C GLU A 49 -6.97 -13.97 -5.48
N ASP A 50 -7.47 -15.10 -5.03
CA ASP A 50 -8.89 -15.26 -4.72
C ASP A 50 -9.31 -14.37 -3.56
N GLU A 51 -8.49 -14.30 -2.50
CA GLU A 51 -8.73 -13.39 -1.39
C GLU A 51 -8.62 -11.93 -1.80
N ALA A 52 -7.65 -11.57 -2.62
CA ALA A 52 -7.54 -10.22 -3.17
C ALA A 52 -8.81 -9.80 -3.92
N ARG A 53 -9.42 -10.72 -4.67
CA ARG A 53 -10.69 -10.48 -5.38
C ARG A 53 -11.88 -10.35 -4.43
N ILE A 54 -11.91 -11.12 -3.35
CA ILE A 54 -12.94 -11.00 -2.30
C ILE A 54 -12.84 -9.62 -1.64
N VAL A 55 -11.64 -9.20 -1.25
CA VAL A 55 -11.39 -7.89 -0.64
C VAL A 55 -11.76 -6.75 -1.59
N LEU A 56 -11.41 -6.84 -2.88
CA LEU A 56 -11.80 -5.86 -3.88
C LEU A 56 -13.33 -5.76 -4.04
N ARG A 57 -14.01 -6.89 -4.10
CA ARG A 57 -15.48 -6.93 -4.21
C ARG A 57 -16.14 -6.30 -2.99
N SER A 58 -15.73 -6.69 -1.77
CA SER A 58 -16.24 -6.09 -0.53
C SER A 58 -16.00 -4.56 -0.50
N PHE A 59 -14.82 -4.11 -0.96
CA PHE A 59 -14.55 -2.68 -1.06
C PHE A 59 -15.53 -1.98 -2.01
N ILE A 60 -15.74 -2.53 -3.21
CA ILE A 60 -16.64 -1.95 -4.22
C ILE A 60 -18.08 -1.89 -3.70
N GLU A 61 -18.57 -2.96 -3.08
CA GLU A 61 -19.96 -3.11 -2.65
C GLU A 61 -20.28 -2.30 -1.39
N GLU A 62 -19.34 -2.19 -0.44
CA GLU A 62 -19.64 -1.68 0.90
C GLU A 62 -19.03 -0.31 1.19
N ARG A 63 -17.90 0.04 0.55
CA ARG A 63 -17.06 1.18 0.97
C ARG A 63 -16.79 2.21 -0.10
N LEU A 64 -16.77 1.83 -1.38
CA LEU A 64 -16.36 2.71 -2.47
C LEU A 64 -17.19 4.00 -2.53
N ASP A 65 -18.52 3.94 -2.36
CA ASP A 65 -19.36 5.14 -2.43
C ASP A 65 -19.08 6.17 -1.32
N ARG A 66 -18.52 5.72 -0.19
CA ARG A 66 -18.12 6.58 0.94
C ARG A 66 -16.64 6.98 0.90
N TYR A 67 -15.87 6.37 0.00
CA TYR A 67 -14.42 6.52 -0.05
C TYR A 67 -13.97 7.99 -0.15
N GLU A 68 -14.59 8.79 -1.01
CA GLU A 68 -14.25 10.20 -1.18
C GLU A 68 -14.34 11.00 0.12
N SER A 69 -15.40 10.79 0.89
CA SER A 69 -15.68 11.56 2.10
C SER A 69 -15.03 11.03 3.37
N GLU A 70 -14.78 9.72 3.43
CA GLU A 70 -14.37 9.06 4.68
C GLU A 70 -12.92 8.53 4.67
N ARG A 71 -12.24 8.42 3.50
CA ARG A 71 -10.89 7.82 3.42
C ARG A 71 -9.84 8.47 4.31
N ASN A 72 -10.01 9.75 4.64
CA ASN A 72 -9.07 10.51 5.47
C ASN A 72 -9.43 10.49 6.97
N ASP A 73 -10.53 9.87 7.34
CA ASP A 73 -10.93 9.72 8.74
C ASP A 73 -10.35 8.40 9.30
N PRO A 74 -9.39 8.44 10.24
CA PRO A 74 -8.72 7.24 10.74
C PRO A 74 -9.64 6.32 11.57
N VAL A 75 -10.81 6.79 12.01
CA VAL A 75 -11.79 5.98 12.75
C VAL A 75 -12.85 5.34 11.85
N ARG A 76 -12.79 5.62 10.54
CA ARG A 76 -13.69 5.03 9.55
C ARG A 76 -13.00 3.91 8.79
N ASP A 77 -13.62 2.73 8.77
CA ASP A 77 -13.20 1.65 7.89
C ASP A 77 -13.70 1.91 6.46
N CYS A 78 -12.93 2.71 5.72
CA CYS A 78 -13.27 3.09 4.33
C CYS A 78 -12.10 2.86 3.35
N GLN A 79 -11.03 2.22 3.79
CA GLN A 79 -9.90 1.88 2.93
C GLN A 79 -10.17 0.62 2.11
N SER A 80 -9.50 0.50 0.96
CA SER A 80 -9.64 -0.68 0.10
C SER A 80 -9.03 -1.95 0.71
N ASN A 81 -8.02 -1.81 1.56
CA ASN A 81 -7.21 -2.88 2.14
C ASN A 81 -6.48 -3.74 1.08
N LEU A 82 -6.27 -3.19 -0.13
CA LEU A 82 -5.63 -3.90 -1.24
C LEU A 82 -4.10 -3.79 -1.26
N SER A 83 -3.52 -2.92 -0.42
CA SER A 83 -2.07 -2.67 -0.44
C SER A 83 -1.21 -3.92 -0.34
N PRO A 84 -1.47 -4.89 0.56
CA PRO A 84 -0.67 -6.11 0.63
C PRO A 84 -0.75 -6.93 -0.67
N TYR A 85 -1.92 -7.07 -1.24
CA TYR A 85 -2.14 -7.84 -2.46
C TYR A 85 -1.50 -7.21 -3.69
N LEU A 86 -1.53 -5.88 -3.78
CA LEU A 86 -0.86 -5.12 -4.84
C LEU A 86 0.66 -5.20 -4.69
N HIS A 87 1.15 -5.07 -3.46
CA HIS A 87 2.59 -5.12 -3.16
C HIS A 87 3.21 -6.47 -3.57
N PHE A 88 2.55 -7.57 -3.24
CA PHE A 88 3.03 -8.92 -3.57
C PHE A 88 2.56 -9.44 -4.94
N GLY A 89 1.91 -8.60 -5.76
CA GLY A 89 1.47 -8.96 -7.10
C GLY A 89 0.36 -10.02 -7.15
N GLN A 90 -0.37 -10.19 -6.06
CA GLN A 90 -1.49 -11.14 -5.98
C GLN A 90 -2.72 -10.66 -6.73
N ILE A 91 -2.82 -9.35 -6.98
CA ILE A 91 -3.77 -8.73 -7.91
C ILE A 91 -3.07 -7.61 -8.67
N SER A 92 -3.37 -7.44 -9.96
CA SER A 92 -2.80 -6.35 -10.73
C SER A 92 -3.55 -5.04 -10.51
N ALA A 93 -2.81 -3.92 -10.48
CA ALA A 93 -3.40 -2.59 -10.40
C ALA A 93 -4.37 -2.32 -11.58
N GLN A 94 -4.05 -2.83 -12.77
CA GLN A 94 -4.93 -2.71 -13.93
C GLN A 94 -6.27 -3.43 -13.71
N ARG A 95 -6.25 -4.64 -13.13
CA ARG A 95 -7.48 -5.37 -12.79
C ARG A 95 -8.36 -4.58 -11.83
N VAL A 96 -7.77 -4.07 -10.75
CA VAL A 96 -8.48 -3.24 -9.78
C VAL A 96 -9.10 -2.01 -10.44
N ALA A 97 -8.34 -1.31 -11.28
CA ALA A 97 -8.83 -0.12 -11.97
C ALA A 97 -10.01 -0.44 -12.93
N LEU A 98 -9.93 -1.56 -13.66
CA LEU A 98 -11.00 -2.00 -14.56
C LEU A 98 -12.28 -2.33 -13.78
N GLU A 99 -12.18 -3.10 -12.71
CA GLU A 99 -13.35 -3.49 -11.92
C GLU A 99 -14.01 -2.28 -11.24
N VAL A 100 -13.22 -1.31 -10.74
CA VAL A 100 -13.75 -0.06 -10.22
C VAL A 100 -14.38 0.80 -11.32
N ARG A 101 -13.76 0.92 -12.50
CA ARG A 101 -14.32 1.65 -13.64
C ARG A 101 -15.71 1.13 -14.02
N ASP A 102 -15.85 -0.19 -14.08
CA ASP A 102 -17.02 -0.86 -14.64
C ASP A 102 -18.14 -1.13 -13.60
N CYS A 103 -17.86 -0.93 -12.30
CA CYS A 103 -18.86 -1.12 -11.24
C CYS A 103 -19.96 -0.04 -11.27
N PRO A 104 -21.12 -0.27 -10.63
CA PRO A 104 -22.24 0.67 -10.65
C PRO A 104 -22.12 1.86 -9.69
N ALA A 105 -21.01 2.01 -8.97
CA ALA A 105 -20.79 3.11 -8.04
C ALA A 105 -20.82 4.50 -8.74
N SER A 106 -21.01 5.57 -7.96
CA SER A 106 -21.04 6.93 -8.48
C SER A 106 -19.73 7.30 -9.18
N ILE A 107 -19.81 8.12 -10.24
CA ILE A 107 -18.62 8.60 -10.96
C ILE A 107 -17.62 9.26 -10.00
N ARG A 108 -18.14 10.04 -9.06
CA ARG A 108 -17.34 10.78 -8.08
C ARG A 108 -16.54 9.85 -7.15
N ALA A 109 -17.17 8.78 -6.69
CA ALA A 109 -16.50 7.76 -5.88
C ALA A 109 -15.39 7.03 -6.66
N LYS A 110 -15.70 6.64 -7.91
CA LYS A 110 -14.72 6.02 -8.81
C LYS A 110 -13.53 6.93 -9.08
N ASP A 111 -13.79 8.19 -9.43
CA ASP A 111 -12.72 9.15 -9.73
C ASP A 111 -11.82 9.37 -8.52
N ALA A 112 -12.41 9.49 -7.32
CA ALA A 112 -11.65 9.66 -6.09
C ALA A 112 -10.72 8.47 -5.79
N PHE A 113 -11.19 7.24 -6.02
CA PHE A 113 -10.36 6.06 -5.83
C PHE A 113 -9.32 5.90 -6.95
N LEU A 114 -9.70 6.10 -8.20
CA LEU A 114 -8.79 5.96 -9.35
C LEU A 114 -7.69 7.03 -9.35
N GLU A 115 -7.97 8.23 -8.84
CA GLU A 115 -6.93 9.25 -8.62
C GLU A 115 -5.82 8.73 -7.71
N GLU A 116 -6.17 8.14 -6.56
CA GLU A 116 -5.18 7.56 -5.65
C GLU A 116 -4.49 6.33 -6.25
N HIS A 117 -5.29 5.44 -6.84
CA HIS A 117 -4.82 4.16 -7.32
C HIS A 117 -3.94 4.24 -8.58
N ILE A 118 -4.19 5.20 -9.45
CA ILE A 118 -3.44 5.39 -10.71
C ILE A 118 -2.49 6.58 -10.58
N VAL A 119 -3.03 7.79 -10.36
CA VAL A 119 -2.23 9.01 -10.48
C VAL A 119 -1.23 9.12 -9.35
N ARG A 120 -1.66 8.98 -8.10
CA ARG A 120 -0.75 9.08 -6.95
C ARG A 120 0.28 7.97 -6.93
N ARG A 121 -0.11 6.76 -7.28
CA ARG A 121 0.81 5.64 -7.40
C ARG A 121 1.87 5.89 -8.46
N GLU A 122 1.49 6.30 -9.68
CA GLU A 122 2.43 6.61 -10.75
C GLU A 122 3.38 7.77 -10.38
N LEU A 123 2.88 8.79 -9.66
CA LEU A 123 3.74 9.86 -9.16
C LEU A 123 4.78 9.35 -8.16
N ALA A 124 4.40 8.44 -7.28
CA ALA A 124 5.32 7.82 -6.32
C ALA A 124 6.36 6.95 -7.04
N ASP A 125 5.93 6.10 -7.97
CA ASP A 125 6.83 5.25 -8.77
C ASP A 125 7.82 6.09 -9.57
N ASN A 126 7.36 7.17 -10.22
CA ASN A 126 8.22 8.12 -10.94
C ASN A 126 9.21 8.81 -10.01
N TYR A 127 8.76 9.27 -8.84
CA TYR A 127 9.64 9.90 -7.86
C TYR A 127 10.76 8.96 -7.44
N CYS A 128 10.43 7.74 -7.03
CA CYS A 128 11.43 6.73 -6.64
C CYS A 128 12.38 6.36 -7.78
N HIS A 129 11.89 6.32 -9.03
CA HIS A 129 12.69 5.95 -10.20
C HIS A 129 13.69 7.04 -10.60
N TYR A 130 13.27 8.32 -10.56
CA TYR A 130 14.06 9.43 -11.07
C TYR A 130 14.83 10.19 -9.99
N THR A 131 14.62 9.90 -8.72
CA THR A 131 15.29 10.56 -7.59
C THR A 131 16.20 9.57 -6.86
N PRO A 132 17.51 9.53 -7.15
CA PRO A 132 18.44 8.55 -6.56
C PRO A 132 18.43 8.53 -5.03
N ASP A 133 18.24 9.71 -4.42
CA ASP A 133 18.28 9.89 -2.96
C ASP A 133 16.85 10.06 -2.38
N TYR A 134 15.85 9.39 -2.98
CA TYR A 134 14.42 9.54 -2.61
C TYR A 134 14.14 9.25 -1.13
N ASP A 135 14.96 8.45 -0.47
CA ASP A 135 14.89 8.08 0.95
C ASP A 135 15.74 8.98 1.86
N SER A 136 16.28 10.08 1.32
CA SER A 136 17.15 11.02 2.02
C SER A 136 16.52 12.42 2.10
N PHE A 137 16.90 13.16 3.15
CA PHE A 137 16.57 14.60 3.25
C PHE A 137 17.11 15.41 2.06
N ASP A 138 18.18 14.94 1.44
CA ASP A 138 18.80 15.64 0.29
C ASP A 138 17.93 15.63 -0.97
N ALA A 139 16.98 14.71 -1.07
CA ALA A 139 15.99 14.67 -2.15
C ALA A 139 14.96 15.82 -2.12
N PHE A 140 14.80 16.48 -0.97
CA PHE A 140 13.88 17.60 -0.89
C PHE A 140 14.34 18.78 -1.74
N PRO A 141 13.43 19.47 -2.45
CA PRO A 141 13.76 20.68 -3.17
C PRO A 141 14.25 21.80 -2.22
N GLU A 142 15.12 22.68 -2.72
CA GLU A 142 15.76 23.70 -1.91
C GLU A 142 14.79 24.60 -1.14
N TRP A 143 13.63 24.92 -1.72
CA TRP A 143 12.61 25.71 -1.02
C TRP A 143 12.05 24.99 0.21
N ALA A 144 11.89 23.66 0.15
CA ALA A 144 11.41 22.86 1.29
C ALA A 144 12.48 22.75 2.38
N LYS A 145 13.75 22.52 1.99
CA LYS A 145 14.89 22.54 2.92
C LYS A 145 14.99 23.88 3.63
N LYS A 146 14.89 24.98 2.88
CA LYS A 146 14.90 26.31 3.46
C LYS A 146 13.75 26.54 4.45
N THR A 147 12.54 26.13 4.11
CA THR A 147 11.39 26.25 5.02
C THR A 147 11.63 25.47 6.31
N LEU A 148 12.13 24.22 6.21
CA LEU A 148 12.45 23.41 7.38
C LEU A 148 13.54 24.05 8.25
N ASP A 149 14.58 24.64 7.64
CA ASP A 149 15.65 25.33 8.36
C ASP A 149 15.16 26.62 9.05
N ASP A 150 14.36 27.43 8.37
CA ASP A 150 13.77 28.66 8.92
C ASP A 150 12.93 28.36 10.19
N HIS A 151 12.29 27.18 10.25
CA HIS A 151 11.46 26.73 11.35
C HIS A 151 12.15 25.79 12.37
N ARG A 152 13.47 25.56 12.21
CA ARG A 152 14.23 24.66 13.09
C ARG A 152 14.26 25.10 14.54
N THR A 153 14.25 26.40 14.77
CA THR A 153 14.32 27.03 16.11
C THR A 153 12.96 27.36 16.72
N ASP A 154 11.87 27.02 16.03
CA ASP A 154 10.52 27.26 16.54
C ASP A 154 10.31 26.54 17.87
N ARG A 155 9.70 27.26 18.83
CA ARG A 155 9.35 26.65 20.11
C ARG A 155 8.24 25.61 19.92
N ARG A 156 8.55 24.38 20.29
CA ARG A 156 7.59 23.27 20.30
C ARG A 156 7.26 22.86 21.73
N PRO A 157 5.99 22.64 22.07
CA PRO A 157 5.58 22.24 23.42
C PRO A 157 6.08 20.82 23.77
N TYR A 158 6.24 19.97 22.77
CA TYR A 158 6.72 18.61 22.92
C TYR A 158 7.86 18.33 21.96
N LEU A 159 8.89 17.67 22.43
CA LEU A 159 10.02 17.17 21.64
C LEU A 159 10.26 15.72 22.05
N TYR A 160 10.47 14.87 21.08
CA TYR A 160 10.69 13.45 21.28
C TYR A 160 12.00 13.01 20.64
N SER A 161 12.66 12.06 21.28
CA SER A 161 13.73 11.31 20.67
C SER A 161 13.17 10.36 19.59
N LEU A 162 14.01 9.95 18.66
CA LEU A 162 13.62 8.94 17.65
C LEU A 162 13.06 7.68 18.32
N ARG A 163 13.69 7.23 19.39
CA ARG A 163 13.25 6.04 20.13
C ARG A 163 11.85 6.20 20.75
N GLU A 164 11.50 7.38 21.27
CA GLU A 164 10.14 7.62 21.80
C GLU A 164 9.11 7.60 20.67
N LEU A 165 9.45 8.14 19.49
CA LEU A 165 8.60 8.07 18.31
C LEU A 165 8.42 6.62 17.84
N GLU A 166 9.50 5.84 17.71
CA GLU A 166 9.48 4.44 17.31
C GLU A 166 8.67 3.55 18.26
N MET A 167 8.77 3.82 19.56
CA MET A 167 8.07 3.05 20.60
C MET A 167 6.62 3.49 20.81
N GLY A 168 6.15 4.53 20.12
CA GLY A 168 4.81 5.08 20.32
C GLY A 168 4.61 5.67 21.70
N HIS A 169 5.65 6.27 22.27
CA HIS A 169 5.64 6.89 23.61
C HIS A 169 5.54 8.42 23.51
N THR A 170 4.54 8.91 22.83
CA THR A 170 4.27 10.34 22.68
C THR A 170 3.01 10.75 23.44
N HIS A 171 2.73 12.06 23.49
CA HIS A 171 1.46 12.57 24.02
C HIS A 171 0.30 12.41 23.04
N ASP A 172 0.59 12.11 21.76
CA ASP A 172 -0.39 11.96 20.70
C ASP A 172 -0.84 10.49 20.61
N GLU A 173 -2.06 10.24 21.05
CA GLU A 173 -2.63 8.89 21.08
C GLU A 173 -2.81 8.31 19.67
N LEU A 174 -3.09 9.14 18.66
CA LEU A 174 -3.25 8.68 17.28
C LEU A 174 -1.89 8.25 16.69
N TRP A 175 -0.83 9.03 16.94
CA TRP A 175 0.54 8.62 16.59
C TRP A 175 0.89 7.29 17.24
N ASN A 176 0.67 7.17 18.54
CA ASN A 176 1.00 5.95 19.29
C ASN A 176 0.23 4.73 18.76
N ALA A 177 -1.06 4.90 18.43
CA ALA A 177 -1.89 3.84 17.86
C ALA A 177 -1.39 3.41 16.46
N ALA A 178 -1.07 4.37 15.59
CA ALA A 178 -0.53 4.09 14.25
C ALA A 178 0.82 3.37 14.33
N GLN A 179 1.71 3.81 15.22
CA GLN A 179 3.00 3.17 15.44
C GLN A 179 2.85 1.74 15.98
N ALA A 180 1.93 1.52 16.93
CA ALA A 180 1.63 0.19 17.44
C ALA A 180 1.04 -0.73 16.38
N GLN A 181 0.20 -0.22 15.49
CA GLN A 181 -0.34 -0.99 14.35
C GLN A 181 0.77 -1.41 13.40
N MET A 182 1.64 -0.47 13.01
CA MET A 182 2.76 -0.74 12.11
C MET A 182 3.73 -1.77 12.72
N ALA A 183 4.07 -1.64 13.99
CA ALA A 183 5.00 -2.56 14.66
C ALA A 183 4.44 -4.00 14.79
N ARG A 184 3.10 -4.17 14.82
CA ARG A 184 2.45 -5.48 14.96
C ARG A 184 2.08 -6.13 13.64
N ALA A 185 1.81 -5.33 12.63
CA ALA A 185 1.20 -5.81 11.38
C ALA A 185 2.05 -5.55 10.14
N GLY A 186 3.22 -4.93 10.29
CA GLY A 186 4.17 -4.66 9.21
C GLY A 186 3.80 -3.45 8.39
#